data_9544fba2a1e796e48c8b686387547aad
#
_entry.id   9544fba2a1e796e48c8b686387547aad
#
_cell.length_a   1.000
_cell.length_b   1.000
_cell.length_c   1.000
_cell.angle_alpha   90.00
_cell.angle_beta   90.00
_cell.angle_gamma   90.00
#
_symmetry.space_group_name_H-M   'P 1'
#
loop_
_entity.id
_entity.type
_entity.pdbx_description
1 polymer ?
#
loop_
_entity_poly.entity_id
_entity_poly.type
_entity_poly.pdbx_seq_one_letter_code
_entity_poly.pdbx_strand_id
1 'polypeptide(L)'
;SRYGPDPLGPLLSRIASTPALSDIPPDLLITGTLGNLATRVTALSAMGRGIPVLTFHHGAQSVIWDEPYFDLYEGSLPDFRVLYGDIDLQRQVGAATTPSNLRGGETRLFSRTDKTVQHFHSGAPVETLTSLKGKSVLYLASEFQTIRYGPFRDIHPSTYLGWQQKLLAWLETQTGMAPEVRLHPKRPSTHFDPQGYPLSHGDLIQAIERANVLVLDYPTTSLPIVIATTKPVLYFELGIRRLFPAATQAIAVRCMTSATDVFDPSAAFTAIEASLGKICRDSFSGIFSVAPGSDDELSDSVKAITQ
;
A
#
# COMPACT_ATOMS: atom_id res chain seq x y z
N SER A 1 -27.08 25.73 20.65
CA SER A 1 -27.54 24.76 19.67
C SER A 1 -27.31 23.36 20.19
N ARG A 2 -28.28 22.45 20.02
CA ARG A 2 -28.19 21.03 20.43
C ARG A 2 -27.26 20.20 19.54
N TYR A 3 -26.68 20.80 18.53
CA TYR A 3 -25.71 20.19 17.62
C TYR A 3 -24.38 20.86 17.87
N GLY A 4 -23.31 20.09 18.09
CA GLY A 4 -21.95 20.59 18.21
C GLY A 4 -21.53 21.49 17.03
N PRO A 5 -20.30 21.98 16.98
CA PRO A 5 -19.85 22.87 15.92
C PRO A 5 -20.18 22.27 14.56
N ASP A 6 -20.75 23.10 13.68
CA ASP A 6 -21.16 22.70 12.33
C ASP A 6 -20.04 21.93 11.61
N PRO A 7 -20.16 20.59 11.41
CA PRO A 7 -19.08 19.81 10.80
C PRO A 7 -18.93 20.11 9.30
N LEU A 8 -19.90 20.78 8.70
CA LEU A 8 -19.91 21.11 7.28
C LEU A 8 -19.21 22.46 6.98
N GLY A 9 -19.19 23.39 7.93
CA GLY A 9 -18.59 24.69 7.73
C GLY A 9 -17.12 24.64 7.28
N PRO A 10 -16.23 23.87 7.97
CA PRO A 10 -14.84 23.69 7.53
C PRO A 10 -14.74 22.96 6.18
N LEU A 11 -15.67 22.06 5.89
CA LEU A 11 -15.73 21.33 4.63
C LEU A 11 -16.09 22.27 3.47
N LEU A 12 -17.13 23.06 3.62
CA LEU A 12 -17.58 24.04 2.62
C LEU A 12 -16.53 25.12 2.39
N SER A 13 -15.85 25.58 3.44
CA SER A 13 -14.74 26.53 3.34
C SER A 13 -13.56 25.95 2.54
N ARG A 14 -13.22 24.69 2.77
CA ARG A 14 -12.19 23.98 1.97
C ARG A 14 -12.59 23.82 0.51
N ILE A 15 -13.84 23.50 0.23
CA ILE A 15 -14.35 23.43 -1.15
C ILE A 15 -14.25 24.82 -1.81
N ALA A 16 -14.67 25.85 -1.13
CA ALA A 16 -14.61 27.23 -1.65
C ALA A 16 -13.18 27.74 -1.86
N SER A 17 -12.21 27.26 -1.07
CA SER A 17 -10.80 27.63 -1.20
C SER A 17 -10.00 26.72 -2.14
N THR A 18 -10.62 25.69 -2.74
CA THR A 18 -9.94 24.85 -3.73
C THR A 18 -9.68 25.70 -4.98
N PRO A 19 -8.44 25.74 -5.50
CA PRO A 19 -8.12 26.51 -6.67
C PRO A 19 -9.07 26.20 -7.83
N ALA A 20 -9.69 27.23 -8.37
CA ALA A 20 -10.46 27.09 -9.61
C ALA A 20 -9.52 26.58 -10.71
N LEU A 21 -10.00 25.68 -11.58
CA LEU A 21 -9.30 25.38 -12.80
C LEU A 21 -9.09 26.69 -13.58
N SER A 22 -7.91 26.87 -14.17
CA SER A 22 -7.56 28.08 -14.93
C SER A 22 -8.63 28.45 -15.94
N ASP A 23 -8.68 29.73 -16.33
CA ASP A 23 -9.63 30.22 -17.36
C ASP A 23 -9.41 29.50 -18.70
N ILE A 24 -8.19 29.00 -18.95
CA ILE A 24 -7.89 28.12 -20.08
C ILE A 24 -8.06 26.69 -19.54
N PRO A 25 -9.12 25.97 -19.97
CA PRO A 25 -9.33 24.62 -19.52
C PRO A 25 -8.21 23.70 -20.04
N PRO A 26 -7.64 22.84 -19.17
CA PRO A 26 -6.73 21.81 -19.66
C PRO A 26 -7.52 20.78 -20.48
N ASP A 27 -6.84 20.14 -21.44
CA ASP A 27 -7.43 19.07 -22.25
C ASP A 27 -7.61 17.79 -21.42
N LEU A 28 -6.86 17.64 -20.34
CA LEU A 28 -6.87 16.48 -19.45
C LEU A 28 -6.48 16.90 -18.03
N LEU A 29 -7.24 16.44 -17.03
CA LEU A 29 -6.84 16.50 -15.62
C LEU A 29 -6.16 15.20 -15.21
N ILE A 30 -4.91 15.31 -14.76
CA ILE A 30 -4.17 14.17 -14.20
C ILE A 30 -4.06 14.34 -12.68
N THR A 31 -4.45 13.33 -11.92
CA THR A 31 -4.34 13.33 -10.45
C THR A 31 -3.88 11.98 -9.91
N GLY A 32 -3.16 12.00 -8.76
CA GLY A 32 -2.65 10.77 -8.15
C GLY A 32 -3.74 9.95 -7.48
N THR A 33 -4.51 10.54 -6.58
CA THR A 33 -5.55 9.84 -5.83
C THR A 33 -6.79 10.73 -5.67
N LEU A 34 -7.94 10.10 -5.63
CA LEU A 34 -9.22 10.72 -5.28
C LEU A 34 -9.59 10.51 -3.80
N GLY A 35 -8.68 9.98 -3.01
CA GLY A 35 -8.88 9.70 -1.58
C GLY A 35 -9.03 10.95 -0.71
N ASN A 36 -8.68 12.15 -1.20
CA ASN A 36 -8.84 13.39 -0.46
C ASN A 36 -9.89 14.33 -1.09
N LEU A 37 -10.46 15.20 -0.27
CA LEU A 37 -11.53 16.10 -0.68
C LEU A 37 -11.08 17.06 -1.81
N ALA A 38 -9.88 17.63 -1.72
CA ALA A 38 -9.42 18.62 -2.69
C ALA A 38 -9.32 18.03 -4.10
N THR A 39 -8.70 16.86 -4.23
CA THR A 39 -8.59 16.17 -5.53
C THR A 39 -9.97 15.76 -6.07
N ARG A 40 -10.91 15.37 -5.22
CA ARG A 40 -12.29 15.07 -5.62
C ARG A 40 -13.03 16.29 -6.14
N VAL A 41 -12.96 17.40 -5.43
CA VAL A 41 -13.62 18.63 -5.87
C VAL A 41 -13.03 19.11 -7.19
N THR A 42 -11.71 19.02 -7.36
CA THR A 42 -11.05 19.35 -8.63
C THR A 42 -11.50 18.43 -9.75
N ALA A 43 -11.56 17.12 -9.51
CA ALA A 43 -12.04 16.15 -10.49
C ALA A 43 -13.52 16.39 -10.87
N LEU A 44 -14.40 16.63 -9.90
CA LEU A 44 -15.82 16.98 -10.15
C LEU A 44 -15.95 18.28 -10.95
N SER A 45 -15.13 19.29 -10.67
CA SER A 45 -15.10 20.53 -11.43
C SER A 45 -14.66 20.30 -12.88
N ALA A 46 -13.63 19.49 -13.09
CA ALA A 46 -13.18 19.09 -14.43
C ALA A 46 -14.29 18.35 -15.19
N MET A 47 -14.93 17.38 -14.52
CA MET A 47 -16.04 16.63 -15.09
C MET A 47 -17.20 17.55 -15.50
N GLY A 48 -17.58 18.52 -14.65
CA GLY A 48 -18.63 19.51 -14.95
C GLY A 48 -18.32 20.38 -16.16
N ARG A 49 -17.04 20.52 -16.50
CA ARG A 49 -16.54 21.28 -17.67
C ARG A 49 -16.27 20.40 -18.90
N GLY A 50 -16.57 19.11 -18.83
CA GLY A 50 -16.30 18.18 -19.94
C GLY A 50 -14.84 17.74 -20.07
N ILE A 51 -13.96 18.13 -19.11
CA ILE A 51 -12.54 17.79 -19.12
C ILE A 51 -12.37 16.33 -18.67
N PRO A 52 -11.68 15.48 -19.43
CA PRO A 52 -11.38 14.11 -19.02
C PRO A 52 -10.51 14.06 -17.78
N VAL A 53 -10.71 13.02 -16.95
CA VAL A 53 -9.97 12.82 -15.70
C VAL A 53 -9.22 11.50 -15.77
N LEU A 54 -7.89 11.56 -15.62
CA LEU A 54 -6.99 10.41 -15.46
C LEU A 54 -6.51 10.33 -14.01
N THR A 55 -6.68 9.16 -13.39
CA THR A 55 -6.18 8.91 -12.03
C THR A 55 -5.13 7.82 -11.99
N PHE A 56 -4.17 8.00 -11.11
CA PHE A 56 -3.23 6.97 -10.73
C PHE A 56 -3.64 6.36 -9.39
N HIS A 57 -3.37 5.07 -9.26
CA HIS A 57 -3.65 4.34 -8.05
C HIS A 57 -2.89 4.91 -6.84
N HIS A 58 -3.50 4.91 -5.67
CA HIS A 58 -2.86 5.32 -4.40
C HIS A 58 -2.03 4.20 -3.77
N GLY A 59 -1.09 3.63 -4.53
CA GLY A 59 -0.28 2.49 -4.07
C GLY A 59 -1.04 1.15 -4.12
N ALA A 60 -0.42 0.11 -3.59
CA ALA A 60 -0.90 -1.28 -3.73
C ALA A 60 -2.08 -1.66 -2.81
N GLN A 61 -2.58 -0.75 -1.99
CA GLN A 61 -3.59 -1.08 -0.98
C GLN A 61 -4.86 -1.68 -1.59
N SER A 62 -5.33 -1.17 -2.72
CA SER A 62 -6.53 -1.65 -3.39
C SER A 62 -6.37 -3.02 -4.02
N VAL A 63 -5.12 -3.44 -4.31
CA VAL A 63 -4.82 -4.79 -4.80
C VAL A 63 -4.63 -5.79 -3.67
N ILE A 64 -4.28 -5.30 -2.49
CA ILE A 64 -3.97 -6.12 -1.33
C ILE A 64 -5.22 -6.31 -0.46
N TRP A 65 -6.00 -5.24 -0.24
CA TRP A 65 -7.14 -5.25 0.68
C TRP A 65 -8.45 -5.56 -0.04
N ASP A 66 -9.20 -6.50 0.50
CA ASP A 66 -10.57 -6.83 0.05
C ASP A 66 -11.57 -5.82 0.63
N GLU A 67 -11.48 -4.59 0.16
CA GLU A 67 -12.28 -3.47 0.65
C GLU A 67 -12.93 -2.70 -0.51
N PRO A 68 -14.23 -2.87 -0.75
CA PRO A 68 -14.91 -2.30 -1.92
C PRO A 68 -14.97 -0.77 -1.94
N TYR A 69 -14.74 -0.13 -0.79
CA TYR A 69 -14.78 1.32 -0.75
C TYR A 69 -13.65 1.99 -1.57
N PHE A 70 -12.51 1.31 -1.78
CA PHE A 70 -11.48 1.86 -2.66
C PHE A 70 -11.97 2.01 -4.09
N ASP A 71 -12.71 1.04 -4.59
CA ASP A 71 -13.27 1.11 -5.93
C ASP A 71 -14.32 2.20 -6.03
N LEU A 72 -15.15 2.35 -5.01
CA LEU A 72 -16.13 3.44 -4.93
C LEU A 72 -15.43 4.81 -4.86
N TYR A 73 -14.38 4.92 -4.05
CA TYR A 73 -13.69 6.20 -3.84
C TYR A 73 -12.79 6.59 -5.00
N GLU A 74 -12.04 5.66 -5.55
CA GLU A 74 -11.03 5.91 -6.57
C GLU A 74 -11.58 5.67 -7.99
N GLY A 75 -12.61 4.85 -8.14
CA GLY A 75 -13.13 4.40 -9.42
C GLY A 75 -14.34 5.16 -9.95
N SER A 76 -15.08 5.92 -9.11
CA SER A 76 -16.36 6.50 -9.53
C SER A 76 -16.26 7.81 -10.34
N LEU A 77 -15.12 8.48 -10.31
CA LEU A 77 -14.95 9.77 -10.97
C LEU A 77 -14.11 9.75 -12.27
N PRO A 78 -13.06 8.92 -12.42
CA PRO A 78 -12.16 9.04 -13.57
C PRO A 78 -12.77 8.46 -14.86
N ASP A 79 -12.42 9.07 -15.96
CA ASP A 79 -12.63 8.50 -17.31
C ASP A 79 -11.53 7.48 -17.64
N PHE A 80 -10.34 7.67 -17.04
CA PHE A 80 -9.16 6.83 -17.23
C PHE A 80 -8.51 6.52 -15.87
N ARG A 81 -8.15 5.27 -15.65
CA ARG A 81 -7.53 4.85 -14.38
C ARG A 81 -6.32 3.97 -14.62
N VAL A 82 -5.19 4.37 -14.05
CA VAL A 82 -3.97 3.56 -14.03
C VAL A 82 -3.96 2.72 -12.74
N LEU A 83 -4.00 1.41 -12.93
CA LEU A 83 -4.07 0.40 -11.87
C LEU A 83 -2.67 -0.08 -11.46
N TYR A 84 -2.59 -0.73 -10.31
CA TYR A 84 -1.35 -1.25 -9.74
C TYR A 84 -1.10 -2.70 -10.18
N GLY A 85 -0.51 -2.87 -11.37
CA GLY A 85 -0.20 -4.18 -11.93
C GLY A 85 -1.41 -4.93 -12.52
N ASP A 86 -1.14 -6.05 -13.18
CA ASP A 86 -2.16 -6.83 -13.89
C ASP A 86 -3.19 -7.48 -12.97
N ILE A 87 -2.84 -7.76 -11.73
CA ILE A 87 -3.79 -8.33 -10.77
C ILE A 87 -4.94 -7.36 -10.45
N ASP A 88 -4.65 -6.05 -10.35
CA ASP A 88 -5.69 -5.05 -10.14
C ASP A 88 -6.59 -4.95 -11.38
N LEU A 89 -5.99 -5.01 -12.56
CA LEU A 89 -6.74 -5.06 -13.81
C LEU A 89 -7.64 -6.29 -13.88
N GLN A 90 -7.11 -7.48 -13.61
CA GLN A 90 -7.90 -8.73 -13.59
C GLN A 90 -9.04 -8.67 -12.56
N ARG A 91 -8.81 -8.10 -11.39
CA ARG A 91 -9.83 -7.91 -10.36
C ARG A 91 -10.94 -6.97 -10.82
N GLN A 92 -10.57 -5.84 -11.44
CA GLN A 92 -11.54 -4.87 -11.93
C GLN A 92 -12.36 -5.41 -13.10
N VAL A 93 -11.71 -6.11 -14.03
CA VAL A 93 -12.37 -6.75 -15.18
C VAL A 93 -13.23 -7.95 -14.75
N GLY A 94 -12.78 -8.71 -13.74
CA GLY A 94 -13.53 -9.84 -13.18
C GLY A 94 -14.67 -9.44 -12.24
N ALA A 95 -14.80 -8.16 -11.89
CA ALA A 95 -15.93 -7.67 -11.12
C ALA A 95 -17.23 -7.81 -11.96
N ALA A 96 -18.32 -8.20 -11.29
CA ALA A 96 -19.63 -8.41 -11.96
C ALA A 96 -20.20 -7.15 -12.64
N THR A 97 -19.62 -5.99 -12.35
CA THR A 97 -20.01 -4.70 -12.94
C THR A 97 -18.75 -4.01 -13.45
N THR A 98 -18.75 -3.67 -14.74
CA THR A 98 -17.71 -2.79 -15.31
C THR A 98 -17.70 -1.47 -14.53
N PRO A 99 -16.55 -0.96 -14.11
CA PRO A 99 -16.48 0.34 -13.45
C PRO A 99 -17.09 1.41 -14.36
N SER A 100 -18.17 2.03 -13.91
CA SER A 100 -18.77 3.16 -14.60
C SER A 100 -18.49 4.44 -13.83
N ASN A 101 -18.12 5.50 -14.54
CA ASN A 101 -17.97 6.81 -13.91
C ASN A 101 -19.34 7.50 -13.72
N LEU A 102 -19.36 8.57 -12.95
CA LEU A 102 -20.60 9.33 -12.69
C LEU A 102 -21.22 9.99 -13.93
N ARG A 103 -20.52 10.03 -15.07
CA ARG A 103 -21.06 10.47 -16.36
C ARG A 103 -21.84 9.38 -17.09
N GLY A 104 -21.87 8.15 -16.53
CA GLY A 104 -22.52 6.99 -17.15
C GLY A 104 -21.69 6.33 -18.25
N GLY A 105 -20.42 6.75 -18.43
CA GLY A 105 -19.47 6.12 -19.34
C GLY A 105 -18.67 5.02 -18.65
N GLU A 106 -18.02 4.18 -19.45
CA GLU A 106 -17.07 3.20 -18.95
C GLU A 106 -15.73 3.86 -18.61
N THR A 107 -15.16 3.51 -17.45
CA THR A 107 -13.80 3.90 -17.08
C THR A 107 -12.81 3.02 -17.83
N ARG A 108 -11.93 3.61 -18.64
CA ARG A 108 -10.84 2.87 -19.30
C ARG A 108 -9.74 2.58 -18.30
N LEU A 109 -9.32 1.32 -18.23
CA LEU A 109 -8.36 0.80 -17.26
C LEU A 109 -7.03 0.54 -17.96
N PHE A 110 -5.94 0.97 -17.33
CA PHE A 110 -4.56 0.67 -17.72
C PHE A 110 -3.85 0.05 -16.54
N SER A 111 -2.89 -0.82 -16.76
CA SER A 111 -2.07 -1.34 -15.67
C SER A 111 -0.64 -0.84 -15.78
N ARG A 112 0.00 -0.64 -14.64
CA ARG A 112 1.40 -0.23 -14.57
C ARG A 112 2.10 -0.85 -13.38
N THR A 113 3.33 -1.33 -13.58
CA THR A 113 4.18 -1.75 -12.48
C THR A 113 4.85 -0.53 -11.83
N ASP A 114 4.84 -0.48 -10.50
CA ASP A 114 5.57 0.56 -9.76
C ASP A 114 7.08 0.46 -10.04
N LYS A 115 7.73 1.60 -10.28
CA LYS A 115 9.17 1.64 -10.60
C LYS A 115 10.04 1.07 -9.49
N THR A 116 9.64 1.23 -8.22
CA THR A 116 10.37 0.66 -7.08
C THR A 116 10.26 -0.86 -7.07
N VAL A 117 9.10 -1.37 -7.42
CA VAL A 117 8.87 -2.81 -7.59
C VAL A 117 9.72 -3.35 -8.75
N GLN A 118 9.74 -2.64 -9.89
CA GLN A 118 10.57 -3.00 -11.05
C GLN A 118 12.06 -3.03 -10.70
N HIS A 119 12.53 -2.06 -9.88
CA HIS A 119 13.92 -1.99 -9.45
C HIS A 119 14.39 -3.28 -8.76
N PHE A 120 13.54 -3.86 -7.91
CA PHE A 120 13.88 -5.08 -7.16
C PHE A 120 13.58 -6.36 -7.90
N HIS A 121 12.75 -6.33 -8.94
CA HIS A 121 12.37 -7.54 -9.66
C HIS A 121 13.49 -8.00 -10.61
N SER A 122 14.34 -8.87 -10.10
CA SER A 122 15.49 -9.40 -10.85
C SER A 122 15.27 -10.79 -11.45
N GLY A 123 14.17 -11.47 -11.11
CA GLY A 123 13.96 -12.89 -11.46
C GLY A 123 14.93 -13.85 -10.77
N ALA A 124 15.78 -13.35 -9.86
CA ALA A 124 16.67 -14.21 -9.09
C ALA A 124 15.90 -14.95 -7.96
N PRO A 125 16.35 -16.13 -7.56
CA PRO A 125 15.70 -16.89 -6.50
C PRO A 125 15.78 -16.16 -5.16
N VAL A 126 14.76 -16.34 -4.34
CA VAL A 126 14.73 -15.80 -2.99
C VAL A 126 15.76 -16.48 -2.11
N GLU A 127 16.49 -15.69 -1.34
CA GLU A 127 17.47 -16.19 -0.38
C GLU A 127 16.79 -17.03 0.72
N THR A 128 17.32 -18.21 1.00
CA THR A 128 16.81 -19.05 2.08
C THR A 128 17.36 -18.57 3.42
N LEU A 129 16.47 -18.27 4.35
CA LEU A 129 16.84 -17.87 5.70
C LEU A 129 16.83 -19.08 6.65
N THR A 130 18.01 -19.57 7.02
CA THR A 130 18.14 -20.74 7.93
C THR A 130 18.32 -20.31 9.39
N SER A 131 18.73 -19.07 9.64
CA SER A 131 18.94 -18.50 10.97
C SER A 131 18.83 -16.99 10.92
N LEU A 132 18.30 -16.38 11.96
CA LEU A 132 18.33 -14.93 12.18
C LEU A 132 19.65 -14.42 12.77
N LYS A 133 20.43 -15.29 13.41
CA LYS A 133 21.65 -14.90 14.13
C LYS A 133 22.63 -14.14 13.24
N GLY A 134 23.04 -12.96 13.69
CA GLY A 134 23.97 -12.08 12.96
C GLY A 134 23.39 -11.42 11.71
N LYS A 135 22.09 -11.48 11.49
CA LYS A 135 21.42 -10.85 10.34
C LYS A 135 20.98 -9.43 10.67
N SER A 136 21.25 -8.48 9.78
CA SER A 136 20.69 -7.15 9.85
C SER A 136 19.22 -7.21 9.44
N VAL A 137 18.33 -6.62 10.25
CA VAL A 137 16.89 -6.62 10.06
C VAL A 137 16.40 -5.20 9.82
N LEU A 138 15.56 -5.01 8.81
CA LEU A 138 14.78 -3.80 8.58
C LEU A 138 13.31 -4.09 8.88
N TYR A 139 12.80 -3.48 9.93
CA TYR A 139 11.37 -3.49 10.23
C TYR A 139 10.69 -2.29 9.58
N LEU A 140 9.79 -2.56 8.65
CA LEU A 140 8.98 -1.57 7.95
C LEU A 140 7.69 -1.35 8.73
N ALA A 141 7.75 -0.47 9.72
CA ALA A 141 6.61 -0.16 10.57
C ALA A 141 5.52 0.57 9.77
N SER A 142 4.28 0.11 9.91
CA SER A 142 3.13 0.77 9.30
C SER A 142 2.81 2.09 10.00
N GLU A 143 2.10 2.95 9.27
CA GLU A 143 1.42 4.07 9.89
C GLU A 143 0.18 3.55 10.62
N PHE A 144 0.17 3.71 11.94
CA PHE A 144 -1.03 3.48 12.72
C PHE A 144 -1.79 4.80 12.86
N GLN A 145 -2.73 5.00 11.97
CA GLN A 145 -3.70 6.06 12.17
C GLN A 145 -4.77 5.54 13.14
N THR A 146 -4.96 6.26 14.24
CA THR A 146 -6.19 6.11 15.04
C THR A 146 -7.36 6.28 14.08
N ILE A 147 -8.09 5.21 13.85
CA ILE A 147 -9.15 5.22 12.87
C ILE A 147 -10.25 6.14 13.33
N ARG A 148 -10.39 7.18 12.55
CA ARG A 148 -11.54 8.04 12.66
C ARG A 148 -12.69 7.62 11.72
N TYR A 149 -12.43 6.69 10.77
CA TYR A 149 -13.38 6.42 9.69
C TYR A 149 -13.27 4.98 9.16
N GLY A 150 -14.08 4.08 9.67
CA GLY A 150 -14.28 2.81 9.02
C GLY A 150 -14.78 1.66 9.91
N PRO A 151 -15.45 0.68 9.34
CA PRO A 151 -15.97 -0.49 10.04
C PRO A 151 -14.88 -1.56 10.33
N PHE A 152 -13.61 -1.16 10.36
CA PHE A 152 -12.48 -2.10 10.43
C PHE A 152 -12.12 -2.40 11.88
N ARG A 153 -11.62 -3.61 12.12
CA ARG A 153 -11.06 -3.98 13.41
C ARG A 153 -9.77 -3.19 13.64
N ASP A 154 -9.86 -2.23 14.53
CA ASP A 154 -8.73 -1.40 14.89
C ASP A 154 -8.07 -1.91 16.14
N ILE A 155 -6.76 -1.96 16.07
CA ILE A 155 -5.97 -2.18 17.26
C ILE A 155 -5.76 -0.81 17.91
N HIS A 156 -6.04 -0.71 19.20
CA HIS A 156 -5.79 0.53 19.93
C HIS A 156 -4.29 0.91 19.83
N PRO A 157 -3.93 2.20 19.63
CA PRO A 157 -2.54 2.61 19.45
C PRO A 157 -1.56 2.11 20.50
N SER A 158 -1.95 2.09 21.77
CA SER A 158 -1.10 1.57 22.84
C SER A 158 -0.87 0.07 22.74
N THR A 159 -1.88 -0.70 22.34
CA THR A 159 -1.78 -2.14 22.12
C THR A 159 -0.83 -2.43 20.96
N TYR A 160 -0.99 -1.70 19.85
CA TYR A 160 -0.12 -1.84 18.70
C TYR A 160 1.33 -1.43 19.01
N LEU A 161 1.53 -0.37 19.76
CA LEU A 161 2.86 0.01 20.26
C LEU A 161 3.47 -1.10 21.11
N GLY A 162 2.70 -1.66 22.05
CA GLY A 162 3.16 -2.79 22.87
C GLY A 162 3.54 -4.02 22.04
N TRP A 163 2.78 -4.31 20.99
CA TRP A 163 3.14 -5.33 20.01
C TRP A 163 4.48 -5.02 19.32
N GLN A 164 4.64 -3.81 18.79
CA GLN A 164 5.87 -3.42 18.09
C GLN A 164 7.10 -3.51 19.00
N GLN A 165 6.98 -3.12 20.26
CA GLN A 165 8.05 -3.27 21.27
C GLN A 165 8.43 -4.73 21.52
N LYS A 166 7.44 -5.63 21.64
CA LYS A 166 7.68 -7.07 21.79
C LYS A 166 8.36 -7.65 20.55
N LEU A 167 7.93 -7.23 19.34
CA LEU A 167 8.54 -7.65 18.09
C LEU A 167 10.01 -7.22 18.00
N LEU A 168 10.31 -5.96 18.31
CA LEU A 168 11.69 -5.45 18.29
C LEU A 168 12.59 -6.17 19.27
N ALA A 169 12.14 -6.39 20.50
CA ALA A 169 12.88 -7.12 21.52
C ALA A 169 13.14 -8.60 21.13
N TRP A 170 12.15 -9.25 20.51
CA TRP A 170 12.32 -10.60 20.00
C TRP A 170 13.33 -10.63 18.84
N LEU A 171 13.23 -9.71 17.87
CA LEU A 171 14.17 -9.62 16.75
C LEU A 171 15.61 -9.40 17.25
N GLU A 172 15.82 -8.49 18.20
CA GLU A 172 17.12 -8.25 18.82
C GLU A 172 17.67 -9.50 19.51
N THR A 173 16.84 -10.21 20.23
CA THR A 173 17.22 -11.48 20.88
C THR A 173 17.63 -12.54 19.86
N GLN A 174 16.89 -12.68 18.74
CA GLN A 174 17.15 -13.68 17.73
C GLN A 174 18.38 -13.35 16.86
N THR A 175 18.61 -12.08 16.59
CA THR A 175 19.71 -11.64 15.73
C THR A 175 21.00 -11.37 16.50
N GLY A 176 20.89 -11.00 17.76
CA GLY A 176 21.98 -10.43 18.56
C GLY A 176 22.31 -8.99 18.15
N MET A 177 21.48 -8.34 17.39
CA MET A 177 21.67 -6.98 16.87
C MET A 177 20.35 -6.19 16.96
N ALA A 178 20.43 -4.89 17.27
CA ALA A 178 19.27 -4.02 17.24
C ALA A 178 18.71 -3.90 15.81
N PRO A 179 17.43 -4.21 15.57
CA PRO A 179 16.81 -4.02 14.26
C PRO A 179 16.69 -2.55 13.90
N GLU A 180 16.89 -2.23 12.63
CA GLU A 180 16.63 -0.88 12.08
C GLU A 180 15.13 -0.72 11.83
N VAL A 181 14.55 0.41 12.27
CA VAL A 181 13.11 0.68 12.15
C VAL A 181 12.86 1.75 11.09
N ARG A 182 12.09 1.44 10.06
CA ARG A 182 11.63 2.38 9.05
C ARG A 182 10.21 2.82 9.35
N LEU A 183 10.04 4.09 9.74
CA LEU A 183 8.73 4.67 9.94
C LEU A 183 8.12 5.12 8.62
N HIS A 184 6.79 5.09 8.53
CA HIS A 184 6.07 5.65 7.39
C HIS A 184 6.33 7.17 7.29
N PRO A 185 6.65 7.72 6.10
CA PRO A 185 7.10 9.11 5.96
C PRO A 185 6.05 10.15 6.38
N LYS A 186 4.76 9.81 6.36
CA LYS A 186 3.67 10.69 6.80
C LYS A 186 3.37 10.57 8.30
N ARG A 187 4.12 9.73 9.03
CA ARG A 187 3.86 9.52 10.45
C ARG A 187 4.42 10.68 11.26
N PRO A 188 3.63 11.33 12.11
CA PRO A 188 4.16 12.23 13.11
C PRO A 188 5.07 11.42 14.06
N SER A 189 6.27 11.88 14.31
CA SER A 189 7.26 11.25 15.21
C SER A 189 6.76 11.03 16.65
N THR A 190 5.63 11.66 17.00
CA THR A 190 5.03 11.62 18.33
C THR A 190 4.26 10.33 18.66
N HIS A 191 3.97 9.46 17.68
CA HIS A 191 3.10 8.30 17.90
C HIS A 191 3.86 6.97 18.08
N PHE A 192 5.12 6.91 17.70
CA PHE A 192 5.97 5.75 17.88
C PHE A 192 7.38 6.20 18.20
N ASP A 193 7.81 5.89 19.42
CA ASP A 193 9.22 5.97 19.80
C ASP A 193 9.76 4.53 19.82
N PRO A 194 10.70 4.18 18.92
CA PRO A 194 11.31 2.85 18.92
C PRO A 194 12.22 2.60 20.13
N GLN A 195 12.27 3.50 21.12
CA GLN A 195 12.93 3.31 22.41
C GLN A 195 14.38 2.82 22.30
N GLY A 196 15.18 3.55 21.54
CA GLY A 196 16.61 3.25 21.40
C GLY A 196 16.98 2.38 20.21
N TYR A 197 16.01 1.88 19.44
CA TYR A 197 16.31 1.21 18.18
C TYR A 197 16.65 2.22 17.07
N PRO A 198 17.63 1.91 16.20
CA PRO A 198 18.06 2.83 15.15
C PRO A 198 16.92 3.08 14.13
N LEU A 199 16.72 4.36 13.80
CA LEU A 199 15.77 4.76 12.76
C LEU A 199 16.43 4.76 11.38
N SER A 200 15.77 4.13 10.42
CA SER A 200 16.13 4.19 9.02
C SER A 200 15.70 5.52 8.41
N HIS A 201 16.66 6.32 7.97
CA HIS A 201 16.44 7.59 7.29
C HIS A 201 16.83 7.50 5.80
N GLY A 202 16.40 8.48 5.01
CA GLY A 202 16.77 8.58 3.59
C GLY A 202 15.92 7.67 2.70
N ASP A 203 16.53 7.13 1.65
CA ASP A 203 15.82 6.34 0.63
C ASP A 203 15.43 4.95 1.13
N LEU A 204 14.20 4.53 0.81
CA LEU A 204 13.67 3.20 1.13
C LEU A 204 14.44 2.10 0.38
N ILE A 205 14.79 2.33 -0.89
CA ILE A 205 15.52 1.35 -1.71
C ILE A 205 16.85 1.00 -1.04
N GLN A 206 17.62 2.02 -0.67
CA GLN A 206 18.91 1.83 0.01
C GLN A 206 18.77 1.13 1.35
N ALA A 207 17.70 1.43 2.12
CA ALA A 207 17.47 0.75 3.40
C ALA A 207 17.16 -0.75 3.19
N ILE A 208 16.34 -1.07 2.18
CA ILE A 208 16.05 -2.46 1.81
C ILE A 208 17.32 -3.19 1.34
N GLU A 209 18.14 -2.55 0.51
CA GLU A 209 19.38 -3.16 -0.01
C GLU A 209 20.37 -3.54 1.11
N ARG A 210 20.49 -2.71 2.13
CA ARG A 210 21.41 -2.96 3.27
C ARG A 210 20.94 -4.07 4.20
N ALA A 211 19.64 -4.31 4.30
CA ALA A 211 19.08 -5.32 5.19
C ALA A 211 19.30 -6.75 4.67
N ASN A 212 19.51 -7.71 5.57
CA ASN A 212 19.50 -9.13 5.22
C ASN A 212 18.10 -9.74 5.31
N VAL A 213 17.24 -9.20 6.18
CA VAL A 213 15.88 -9.67 6.42
C VAL A 213 14.94 -8.48 6.50
N LEU A 214 13.79 -8.60 5.87
CA LEU A 214 12.74 -7.59 5.90
C LEU A 214 11.59 -8.07 6.77
N VAL A 215 11.02 -7.18 7.58
CA VAL A 215 9.92 -7.50 8.50
C VAL A 215 8.76 -6.55 8.28
N LEU A 216 7.56 -7.12 8.18
CA LEU A 216 6.28 -6.41 8.02
C LEU A 216 5.25 -6.97 9.00
N ASP A 217 4.40 -6.10 9.50
CA ASP A 217 3.25 -6.46 10.33
C ASP A 217 1.92 -5.88 9.78
N TYR A 218 2.01 -5.19 8.68
CA TYR A 218 0.85 -4.57 8.05
C TYR A 218 0.99 -4.54 6.51
N PRO A 219 -0.03 -4.98 5.76
CA PRO A 219 0.03 -5.08 4.31
C PRO A 219 -0.25 -3.72 3.66
N THR A 220 0.78 -2.89 3.55
CA THR A 220 0.73 -1.57 2.91
C THR A 220 1.38 -1.56 1.53
N THR A 221 1.59 -0.39 0.96
CA THR A 221 2.31 -0.17 -0.30
C THR A 221 3.75 -0.72 -0.27
N SER A 222 4.36 -0.88 0.92
CA SER A 222 5.68 -1.50 1.05
C SER A 222 5.68 -3.00 0.79
N LEU A 223 4.53 -3.69 0.96
CA LEU A 223 4.46 -5.15 0.76
C LEU A 223 4.86 -5.57 -0.67
N PRO A 224 4.31 -5.03 -1.77
CA PRO A 224 4.76 -5.37 -3.12
C PRO A 224 6.25 -5.11 -3.35
N ILE A 225 6.77 -4.03 -2.75
CA ILE A 225 8.18 -3.68 -2.88
C ILE A 225 9.06 -4.76 -2.23
N VAL A 226 8.74 -5.18 -1.01
CA VAL A 226 9.58 -6.17 -0.30
C VAL A 226 9.46 -7.56 -0.89
N ILE A 227 8.28 -7.98 -1.36
CA ILE A 227 8.13 -9.28 -2.00
C ILE A 227 8.75 -9.34 -3.40
N ALA A 228 9.03 -8.20 -4.04
CA ALA A 228 9.80 -8.12 -5.28
C ALA A 228 11.30 -8.33 -5.08
N THR A 229 11.80 -8.23 -3.86
CA THR A 229 13.22 -8.44 -3.55
C THR A 229 13.56 -9.93 -3.51
N THR A 230 14.86 -10.27 -3.53
CA THR A 230 15.34 -11.63 -3.26
C THR A 230 15.49 -11.93 -1.77
N LYS A 231 15.29 -10.93 -0.90
CA LYS A 231 15.54 -11.03 0.54
C LYS A 231 14.44 -11.81 1.25
N PRO A 232 14.76 -12.56 2.31
CA PRO A 232 13.77 -13.18 3.19
C PRO A 232 12.85 -12.13 3.80
N VAL A 233 11.55 -12.45 3.84
CA VAL A 233 10.52 -11.56 4.41
C VAL A 233 9.79 -12.30 5.52
N LEU A 234 9.75 -11.69 6.73
CA LEU A 234 8.90 -12.13 7.83
C LEU A 234 7.64 -11.27 7.83
N TYR A 235 6.48 -11.91 7.77
CA TYR A 235 5.20 -11.22 7.79
C TYR A 235 4.35 -11.67 8.97
N PHE A 236 4.03 -10.74 9.87
CA PHE A 236 3.18 -10.96 11.03
C PHE A 236 1.76 -10.46 10.72
N GLU A 237 0.84 -11.39 10.50
CA GLU A 237 -0.54 -11.06 10.17
C GLU A 237 -1.34 -10.75 11.44
N LEU A 238 -1.66 -9.49 11.65
CA LEU A 238 -2.42 -9.01 12.82
C LEU A 238 -3.94 -9.10 12.65
N GLY A 239 -4.43 -9.57 11.51
CA GLY A 239 -5.86 -9.67 11.22
C GLY A 239 -6.61 -8.33 11.11
N ILE A 240 -5.88 -7.22 10.94
CA ILE A 240 -6.44 -5.87 10.89
C ILE A 240 -7.20 -5.63 9.57
N ARG A 241 -6.74 -6.25 8.49
CA ARG A 241 -7.30 -6.09 7.15
C ARG A 241 -7.66 -7.43 6.53
N ARG A 242 -8.80 -7.47 5.88
CA ARG A 242 -9.14 -8.59 5.00
C ARG A 242 -8.34 -8.43 3.72
N LEU A 243 -7.65 -9.50 3.33
CA LEU A 243 -6.83 -9.52 2.12
C LEU A 243 -7.57 -10.22 0.98
N PHE A 244 -7.30 -9.81 -0.25
CA PHE A 244 -7.73 -10.57 -1.42
C PHE A 244 -7.09 -11.96 -1.41
N PRO A 245 -7.80 -12.99 -1.88
CA PRO A 245 -7.25 -14.37 -1.93
C PRO A 245 -5.92 -14.45 -2.66
N ALA A 246 -5.77 -13.75 -3.79
CA ALA A 246 -4.52 -13.73 -4.54
C ALA A 246 -3.37 -13.08 -3.76
N ALA A 247 -3.63 -11.98 -3.04
CA ALA A 247 -2.63 -11.34 -2.17
C ALA A 247 -2.25 -12.25 -1.00
N THR A 248 -3.22 -12.92 -0.38
CA THR A 248 -2.98 -13.90 0.69
C THR A 248 -2.09 -15.04 0.18
N GLN A 249 -2.39 -15.58 -0.99
CA GLN A 249 -1.60 -16.65 -1.60
C GLN A 249 -0.16 -16.19 -1.89
N ALA A 250 0.00 -15.00 -2.46
CA ALA A 250 1.32 -14.44 -2.74
C ALA A 250 2.18 -14.30 -1.48
N ILE A 251 1.58 -13.74 -0.43
CA ILE A 251 2.25 -13.60 0.87
C ILE A 251 2.65 -14.97 1.41
N ALA A 252 1.74 -15.95 1.40
CA ALA A 252 2.00 -17.29 1.92
C ALA A 252 3.11 -18.05 1.15
N VAL A 253 3.26 -17.79 -0.13
CA VAL A 253 4.31 -18.41 -0.96
C VAL A 253 5.66 -17.70 -0.81
N ARG A 254 5.64 -16.36 -0.68
CA ARG A 254 6.83 -15.52 -0.72
C ARG A 254 7.40 -15.20 0.67
N CYS A 255 6.58 -15.17 1.69
CA CYS A 255 6.95 -14.75 3.04
C CYS A 255 6.90 -15.90 4.04
N MET A 256 7.73 -15.83 5.07
CA MET A 256 7.51 -16.60 6.30
C MET A 256 6.42 -15.88 7.08
N THR A 257 5.23 -16.48 7.15
CA THR A 257 4.04 -15.83 7.70
C THR A 257 3.59 -16.47 9.00
N SER A 258 3.06 -15.66 9.90
CA SER A 258 2.33 -16.14 11.08
C SER A 258 1.14 -15.24 11.40
N ALA A 259 -0.02 -15.85 11.66
CA ALA A 259 -1.12 -15.17 12.33
C ALA A 259 -0.69 -14.78 13.76
N THR A 260 -0.98 -13.56 14.14
CA THR A 260 -0.40 -12.95 15.33
C THR A 260 -1.46 -12.36 16.24
N ASP A 261 -1.48 -12.79 17.48
CA ASP A 261 -2.18 -12.10 18.55
C ASP A 261 -1.32 -10.93 19.05
N VAL A 262 -1.84 -9.72 18.96
CA VAL A 262 -1.14 -8.49 19.39
C VAL A 262 -0.92 -8.44 20.89
N PHE A 263 -1.72 -9.16 21.68
CA PHE A 263 -1.58 -9.23 23.14
C PHE A 263 -0.58 -10.28 23.59
N ASP A 264 -0.56 -11.43 22.89
CA ASP A 264 0.40 -12.52 23.14
C ASP A 264 1.01 -13.06 21.84
N PRO A 265 2.10 -12.48 21.36
CA PRO A 265 2.75 -12.87 20.11
C PRO A 265 3.63 -14.13 20.22
N SER A 266 3.72 -14.79 21.35
CA SER A 266 4.66 -15.90 21.60
C SER A 266 4.49 -17.04 20.61
N ALA A 267 3.24 -17.39 20.29
CA ALA A 267 2.94 -18.43 19.31
C ALA A 267 3.39 -18.03 17.88
N ALA A 268 3.24 -16.74 17.52
CA ALA A 268 3.69 -16.24 16.23
C ALA A 268 5.21 -16.27 16.10
N PHE A 269 5.94 -15.88 17.14
CA PHE A 269 7.40 -15.95 17.17
C PHE A 269 7.90 -17.39 17.01
N THR A 270 7.32 -18.32 17.77
CA THR A 270 7.63 -19.76 17.65
C THR A 270 7.32 -20.29 16.23
N ALA A 271 6.22 -19.88 15.62
CA ALA A 271 5.86 -20.31 14.27
C ALA A 271 6.85 -19.76 13.20
N ILE A 272 7.32 -18.53 13.37
CA ILE A 272 8.37 -17.97 12.49
C ILE A 272 9.69 -18.74 12.66
N GLU A 273 10.11 -19.01 13.90
CA GLU A 273 11.32 -19.80 14.17
C GLU A 273 11.23 -21.21 13.54
N ALA A 274 10.10 -21.87 13.65
CA ALA A 274 9.85 -23.16 13.04
C ALA A 274 9.77 -23.12 11.49
N SER A 275 9.60 -21.94 10.91
CA SER A 275 9.59 -21.75 9.45
C SER A 275 10.96 -21.45 8.86
N LEU A 276 11.98 -21.24 9.68
CA LEU A 276 13.35 -21.02 9.20
C LEU A 276 13.82 -22.22 8.39
N GLY A 277 14.54 -21.95 7.29
CA GLY A 277 14.93 -22.98 6.32
C GLY A 277 13.86 -23.29 5.26
N LYS A 278 12.64 -22.76 5.39
CA LYS A 278 11.63 -22.86 4.34
C LYS A 278 12.10 -22.14 3.07
N ILE A 279 12.00 -22.84 1.94
CA ILE A 279 12.28 -22.21 0.64
C ILE A 279 11.08 -21.39 0.24
N CYS A 280 11.23 -20.08 0.24
CA CYS A 280 10.24 -19.16 -0.32
C CYS A 280 10.35 -19.17 -1.85
N ARG A 281 9.22 -19.31 -2.53
CA ARG A 281 9.18 -19.27 -4.00
C ARG A 281 9.02 -17.85 -4.47
N ASP A 282 9.55 -17.55 -5.64
CA ASP A 282 9.23 -16.29 -6.31
C ASP A 282 7.77 -16.34 -6.78
N SER A 283 6.91 -15.61 -6.12
CA SER A 283 5.49 -15.45 -6.48
C SER A 283 5.22 -14.14 -7.19
N PHE A 284 6.27 -13.34 -7.41
CA PHE A 284 6.12 -11.97 -7.91
C PHE A 284 5.64 -11.92 -9.35
N SER A 285 6.08 -12.86 -10.20
CA SER A 285 5.85 -12.84 -11.64
C SER A 285 4.37 -12.86 -12.08
N GLY A 286 3.42 -13.10 -11.17
CA GLY A 286 1.99 -13.18 -11.50
C GLY A 286 1.11 -12.13 -10.82
N ILE A 287 1.65 -11.33 -9.88
CA ILE A 287 0.77 -10.54 -9.00
C ILE A 287 0.89 -9.03 -9.21
N PHE A 288 2.12 -8.53 -9.36
CA PHE A 288 2.38 -7.09 -9.48
C PHE A 288 3.12 -6.73 -10.77
N SER A 289 3.35 -7.68 -11.66
CA SER A 289 3.96 -7.46 -12.97
C SER A 289 2.91 -6.97 -13.98
N VAL A 290 3.38 -6.33 -15.00
CA VAL A 290 2.60 -5.85 -16.13
C VAL A 290 3.13 -6.52 -17.39
N ALA A 291 2.23 -6.88 -18.30
CA ALA A 291 2.64 -7.39 -19.61
C ALA A 291 3.51 -6.35 -20.34
N PRO A 292 4.54 -6.78 -21.08
CA PRO A 292 5.34 -5.88 -21.88
C PRO A 292 4.47 -5.08 -22.85
N GLY A 293 4.71 -3.76 -22.96
CA GLY A 293 3.97 -2.87 -23.88
C GLY A 293 2.84 -2.04 -23.26
N SER A 294 2.47 -2.28 -22.00
CA SER A 294 1.38 -1.51 -21.36
C SER A 294 1.69 -0.02 -21.16
N ASP A 295 2.95 0.35 -21.01
CA ASP A 295 3.37 1.76 -20.92
C ASP A 295 3.15 2.48 -22.26
N ASP A 296 3.30 1.78 -23.39
CA ASP A 296 3.06 2.32 -24.74
C ASP A 296 1.56 2.57 -24.96
N GLU A 297 0.71 1.64 -24.56
CA GLU A 297 -0.75 1.78 -24.67
C GLU A 297 -1.27 2.98 -23.85
N LEU A 298 -0.76 3.19 -22.63
CA LEU A 298 -1.11 4.37 -21.84
C LEU A 298 -0.64 5.66 -22.53
N SER A 299 0.60 5.68 -23.05
CA SER A 299 1.18 6.84 -23.73
C SER A 299 0.35 7.21 -24.97
N ASP A 300 -0.02 6.25 -25.77
CA ASP A 300 -0.79 6.48 -27.01
C ASP A 300 -2.23 6.90 -26.70
N SER A 301 -2.83 6.36 -25.65
CA SER A 301 -4.15 6.78 -25.19
C SER A 301 -4.14 8.22 -24.67
N VAL A 302 -3.13 8.62 -23.91
CA VAL A 302 -2.99 10.02 -23.44
C VAL A 302 -2.82 10.97 -24.62
N LYS A 303 -1.99 10.64 -25.62
CA LYS A 303 -1.84 11.44 -26.85
C LYS A 303 -3.17 11.58 -27.60
N ALA A 304 -3.94 10.49 -27.73
CA ALA A 304 -5.23 10.51 -28.43
C ALA A 304 -6.30 11.36 -27.71
N ILE A 305 -6.18 11.58 -26.40
CA ILE A 305 -7.10 12.43 -25.61
C ILE A 305 -6.73 13.91 -25.77
N THR A 306 -5.44 14.22 -25.97
CA THR A 306 -4.91 15.59 -26.02
C THR A 306 -4.78 16.14 -27.45
N GLN A 307 -5.15 15.37 -28.46
CA GLN A 307 -5.33 15.79 -29.86
C GLN A 307 -6.79 16.09 -30.19
#